data_008fe402a0152959d45bfcad35edf70d
#
_entry.id   008fe402a0152959d45bfcad35edf70d
#
_cell.length_a   1.000
_cell.length_b   1.000
_cell.length_c   1.000
_cell.angle_alpha   90.00
_cell.angle_beta   90.00
_cell.angle_gamma   90.00
#
_symmetry.space_group_name_H-M   'P 1'
#
loop_
_entity.id
_entity.type
_entity.pdbx_description
1 polymer ?
#
loop_
_entity_poly.entity_id
_entity_poly.type
_entity_poly.pdbx_seq_one_letter_code
_entity_poly.pdbx_strand_id
1 'polypeptide(L)'
;SDAETKLDIGRELTHGLGAGADPAVGRKAAEDHIDEITAALEGADMVFVTAGEGGGTGTGAAPVVAKIARDAGALTVGVVTRPFSFEGNRRAAQAEGGVTTLREEVDTLIVIPNDRLLEISDANISVLDAFRAADQVLLSGVQGITELITTPGLINVDFNDVKSVMKDAGSALMGIGAATGEDRALRAVESAISSPLLEASIDGAHGVLMFFQGGSDLSLQEVYSSSQLVREAAHPEANIIFGNVIDDALGDEIRVTVIAAGFDEATDAAMSRPNVSRVSAPVAQQRPAAPEAKAPAAETTRITQLSTRRPQHRADVAAPVREATPAPVETPAEYEESESEHSFEVPRVYPEAPEK
;
A
#
# COMPACT_ATOMS: atom_id res chain seq x y z
N SER A 1 -10.83 -12.38 -10.86
CA SER A 1 -11.33 -12.10 -9.52
C SER A 1 -12.45 -13.07 -9.17
N ASP A 2 -12.41 -13.62 -7.98
CA ASP A 2 -13.45 -14.53 -7.43
C ASP A 2 -14.53 -13.79 -6.63
N ALA A 3 -14.52 -12.45 -6.69
CA ALA A 3 -15.49 -11.60 -6.02
C ALA A 3 -16.92 -11.90 -6.51
N GLU A 4 -17.87 -11.91 -5.58
CA GLU A 4 -19.29 -12.15 -5.86
C GLU A 4 -19.88 -11.02 -6.71
N THR A 5 -19.58 -9.77 -6.35
CA THR A 5 -20.01 -8.59 -7.10
C THR A 5 -18.82 -8.01 -7.88
N LYS A 6 -19.03 -7.77 -9.17
CA LYS A 6 -18.01 -7.21 -10.07
C LYS A 6 -18.61 -6.01 -10.79
N LEU A 7 -18.07 -4.82 -10.53
CA LEU A 7 -18.47 -3.59 -11.19
C LEU A 7 -17.41 -3.19 -12.22
N ASP A 8 -17.84 -3.02 -13.46
CA ASP A 8 -16.98 -2.57 -14.56
C ASP A 8 -17.15 -1.05 -14.72
N ILE A 9 -16.35 -0.31 -13.96
CA ILE A 9 -16.43 1.15 -13.95
C ILE A 9 -15.63 1.79 -15.10
N GLY A 10 -16.21 2.82 -15.73
CA GLY A 10 -15.51 3.64 -16.72
C GLY A 10 -15.27 2.98 -18.07
N ARG A 11 -16.01 1.94 -18.46
CA ARG A 11 -15.90 1.30 -19.79
C ARG A 11 -16.13 2.31 -20.93
N GLU A 12 -17.10 3.19 -20.78
CA GLU A 12 -17.40 4.23 -21.79
C GLU A 12 -16.27 5.26 -21.90
N LEU A 13 -15.63 5.58 -20.77
CA LEU A 13 -14.54 6.54 -20.69
C LEU A 13 -13.21 5.99 -21.22
N THR A 14 -12.92 4.73 -20.93
CA THR A 14 -11.62 4.11 -21.21
C THR A 14 -11.63 3.12 -22.37
N HIS A 15 -12.82 2.77 -22.88
CA HIS A 15 -13.02 1.72 -23.89
C HIS A 15 -12.41 0.36 -23.49
N GLY A 16 -12.33 0.09 -22.17
CA GLY A 16 -11.73 -1.14 -21.64
C GLY A 16 -10.20 -1.14 -21.59
N LEU A 17 -9.54 -0.04 -21.94
CA LEU A 17 -8.07 0.07 -21.97
C LEU A 17 -7.47 0.50 -20.62
N GLY A 18 -8.30 0.71 -19.60
CA GLY A 18 -7.89 1.19 -18.29
C GLY A 18 -7.64 2.70 -18.23
N ALA A 19 -7.26 3.21 -17.04
CA ALA A 19 -7.13 4.65 -16.79
C ALA A 19 -5.80 5.26 -17.29
N GLY A 20 -4.92 4.49 -17.96
CA GLY A 20 -3.68 5.01 -18.52
C GLY A 20 -2.70 5.60 -17.49
N ALA A 21 -2.71 5.11 -16.26
CA ALA A 21 -1.99 5.66 -15.12
C ALA A 21 -2.34 7.15 -14.80
N ASP A 22 -3.56 7.57 -15.12
CA ASP A 22 -4.09 8.89 -14.78
C ASP A 22 -5.18 8.76 -13.69
N PRO A 23 -4.93 9.22 -12.45
CA PRO A 23 -5.90 9.16 -11.36
C PRO A 23 -7.18 9.96 -11.63
N ALA A 24 -7.12 11.03 -12.45
CA ALA A 24 -8.32 11.80 -12.78
C ALA A 24 -9.32 10.97 -13.62
N VAL A 25 -8.80 10.09 -14.49
CA VAL A 25 -9.63 9.17 -15.25
C VAL A 25 -10.25 8.10 -14.33
N GLY A 26 -9.46 7.53 -13.38
CA GLY A 26 -9.95 6.58 -12.40
C GLY A 26 -11.03 7.17 -11.50
N ARG A 27 -10.83 8.38 -11.01
CA ARG A 27 -11.80 9.14 -10.21
C ARG A 27 -13.10 9.35 -10.97
N LYS A 28 -13.01 9.89 -12.19
CA LYS A 28 -14.19 10.11 -13.03
C LYS A 28 -14.94 8.82 -13.32
N ALA A 29 -14.24 7.72 -13.58
CA ALA A 29 -14.85 6.42 -13.78
C ALA A 29 -15.67 5.95 -12.56
N ALA A 30 -15.20 6.19 -11.34
CA ALA A 30 -15.95 5.88 -10.12
C ALA A 30 -17.12 6.87 -9.91
N GLU A 31 -16.91 8.17 -10.16
CA GLU A 31 -17.95 9.20 -10.07
C GLU A 31 -19.11 8.94 -11.03
N ASP A 32 -18.85 8.46 -12.25
CA ASP A 32 -19.87 8.12 -13.24
C ASP A 32 -20.69 6.87 -12.86
N HIS A 33 -20.25 6.08 -11.83
CA HIS A 33 -20.89 4.83 -11.36
C HIS A 33 -21.27 4.87 -9.88
N ILE A 34 -21.50 6.05 -9.31
CA ILE A 34 -21.84 6.25 -7.89
C ILE A 34 -23.04 5.38 -7.46
N ASP A 35 -24.09 5.35 -8.27
CA ASP A 35 -25.31 4.60 -7.93
C ASP A 35 -25.06 3.10 -7.82
N GLU A 36 -24.27 2.53 -8.71
CA GLU A 36 -23.92 1.11 -8.70
C GLU A 36 -23.01 0.76 -7.49
N ILE A 37 -22.04 1.65 -7.19
CA ILE A 37 -21.14 1.48 -6.03
C ILE A 37 -21.96 1.60 -4.75
N THR A 38 -22.85 2.59 -4.64
CA THR A 38 -23.71 2.77 -3.48
C THR A 38 -24.59 1.54 -3.24
N ALA A 39 -25.21 1.00 -4.30
CA ALA A 39 -26.02 -0.21 -4.18
C ALA A 39 -25.21 -1.44 -3.73
N ALA A 40 -23.93 -1.53 -4.15
CA ALA A 40 -23.05 -2.64 -3.73
C ALA A 40 -22.60 -2.53 -2.27
N LEU A 41 -22.61 -1.32 -1.68
CA LEU A 41 -22.17 -1.05 -0.31
C LEU A 41 -23.35 -0.91 0.67
N GLU A 42 -24.60 -0.99 0.19
CA GLU A 42 -25.79 -0.78 1.01
C GLU A 42 -25.85 -1.80 2.17
N GLY A 43 -26.04 -1.29 3.38
CA GLY A 43 -26.18 -2.11 4.59
C GLY A 43 -24.88 -2.63 5.19
N ALA A 44 -23.73 -2.21 4.67
CA ALA A 44 -22.43 -2.58 5.25
C ALA A 44 -22.17 -1.80 6.55
N ASP A 45 -21.82 -2.49 7.63
CA ASP A 45 -21.36 -1.87 8.88
C ASP A 45 -19.91 -1.42 8.81
N MET A 46 -19.09 -2.12 8.01
CA MET A 46 -17.66 -1.84 7.77
C MET A 46 -17.29 -2.09 6.32
N VAL A 47 -16.44 -1.22 5.78
CA VAL A 47 -15.92 -1.33 4.41
C VAL A 47 -14.42 -1.20 4.41
N PHE A 48 -13.73 -2.20 3.85
CA PHE A 48 -12.32 -2.11 3.53
C PHE A 48 -12.15 -1.63 2.08
N VAL A 49 -11.40 -0.56 1.91
CA VAL A 49 -11.02 -0.05 0.59
C VAL A 49 -9.55 -0.38 0.36
N THR A 50 -9.29 -1.31 -0.56
CA THR A 50 -7.91 -1.76 -0.83
C THR A 50 -7.49 -1.39 -2.25
N ALA A 51 -6.29 -0.86 -2.38
CA ALA A 51 -5.72 -0.50 -3.68
C ALA A 51 -4.19 -0.50 -3.64
N GLY A 52 -3.57 -0.76 -4.81
CA GLY A 52 -2.18 -0.36 -5.05
C GLY A 52 -2.15 1.07 -5.54
N GLU A 53 -1.52 1.96 -4.78
CA GLU A 53 -1.40 3.36 -5.12
C GLU A 53 -0.35 3.63 -6.20
N GLY A 54 -0.47 4.76 -6.88
CA GLY A 54 0.44 5.17 -7.96
C GLY A 54 -0.01 4.76 -9.37
N GLY A 55 -1.12 4.03 -9.47
CA GLY A 55 -1.81 3.76 -10.73
C GLY A 55 -2.90 4.78 -11.04
N GLY A 56 -3.69 4.53 -12.08
CA GLY A 56 -4.83 5.41 -12.44
C GLY A 56 -6.11 5.01 -11.72
N THR A 57 -6.50 3.73 -11.82
CA THR A 57 -7.79 3.25 -11.29
C THR A 57 -7.81 3.25 -9.76
N GLY A 58 -6.87 2.54 -9.11
CA GLY A 58 -6.81 2.46 -7.63
C GLY A 58 -6.72 3.84 -7.01
N THR A 59 -5.69 4.60 -7.39
CA THR A 59 -5.41 5.94 -6.86
C THR A 59 -6.57 6.94 -7.04
N GLY A 60 -7.28 6.84 -8.17
CA GLY A 60 -8.39 7.76 -8.46
C GLY A 60 -9.74 7.31 -7.90
N ALA A 61 -10.06 6.01 -7.99
CA ALA A 61 -11.37 5.50 -7.60
C ALA A 61 -11.50 5.20 -6.10
N ALA A 62 -10.41 4.79 -5.41
CA ALA A 62 -10.47 4.44 -4.01
C ALA A 62 -11.04 5.56 -3.12
N PRO A 63 -10.64 6.85 -3.25
CA PRO A 63 -11.23 7.93 -2.46
C PRO A 63 -12.73 8.10 -2.71
N VAL A 64 -13.20 7.91 -3.94
CA VAL A 64 -14.64 8.02 -4.28
C VAL A 64 -15.43 6.89 -3.60
N VAL A 65 -14.93 5.66 -3.67
CA VAL A 65 -15.55 4.50 -3.01
C VAL A 65 -15.56 4.68 -1.49
N ALA A 66 -14.45 5.13 -0.93
CA ALA A 66 -14.32 5.40 0.52
C ALA A 66 -15.33 6.45 0.98
N LYS A 67 -15.47 7.54 0.24
CA LYS A 67 -16.46 8.57 0.53
C LYS A 67 -17.88 8.03 0.52
N ILE A 68 -18.25 7.23 -0.46
CA ILE A 68 -19.58 6.61 -0.55
C ILE A 68 -19.84 5.71 0.66
N ALA A 69 -18.85 4.88 1.05
CA ALA A 69 -18.96 4.01 2.22
C ALA A 69 -19.13 4.80 3.52
N ARG A 70 -18.35 5.86 3.71
CA ARG A 70 -18.42 6.73 4.88
C ARG A 70 -19.74 7.51 4.94
N ASP A 71 -20.19 8.05 3.80
CA ASP A 71 -21.48 8.75 3.69
C ASP A 71 -22.68 7.82 3.98
N ALA A 72 -22.55 6.51 3.70
CA ALA A 72 -23.52 5.48 4.08
C ALA A 72 -23.47 5.10 5.58
N GLY A 73 -22.49 5.60 6.34
CA GLY A 73 -22.33 5.37 7.79
C GLY A 73 -21.51 4.14 8.16
N ALA A 74 -20.90 3.46 7.19
CA ALA A 74 -20.00 2.35 7.43
C ALA A 74 -18.67 2.83 8.05
N LEU A 75 -18.09 2.04 8.96
CA LEU A 75 -16.69 2.22 9.37
C LEU A 75 -15.80 1.95 8.15
N THR A 76 -15.11 2.99 7.67
CA THR A 76 -14.36 2.90 6.42
C THR A 76 -12.87 2.85 6.69
N VAL A 77 -12.22 1.74 6.31
CA VAL A 77 -10.80 1.49 6.52
C VAL A 77 -10.09 1.35 5.18
N GLY A 78 -9.15 2.25 4.91
CA GLY A 78 -8.27 2.14 3.76
C GLY A 78 -7.05 1.26 4.09
N VAL A 79 -6.74 0.28 3.22
CA VAL A 79 -5.54 -0.55 3.33
C VAL A 79 -4.87 -0.56 1.96
N VAL A 80 -3.82 0.23 1.80
CA VAL A 80 -3.21 0.48 0.50
C VAL A 80 -1.71 0.29 0.51
N THR A 81 -1.13 0.01 -0.67
CA THR A 81 0.31 -0.11 -0.81
C THR A 81 0.91 1.08 -1.55
N ARG A 82 2.10 1.53 -1.12
CA ARG A 82 2.97 2.38 -1.92
C ARG A 82 3.78 1.53 -2.90
N PRO A 83 4.01 2.01 -4.13
CA PRO A 83 4.79 1.27 -5.12
C PRO A 83 6.24 1.07 -4.66
N PHE A 84 6.88 0.04 -5.19
CA PHE A 84 8.31 -0.13 -5.04
C PHE A 84 9.08 1.03 -5.69
N SER A 85 10.24 1.40 -5.13
CA SER A 85 11.08 2.48 -5.65
C SER A 85 11.55 2.26 -7.09
N PHE A 86 11.74 0.99 -7.51
CA PHE A 86 12.10 0.65 -8.88
C PHE A 86 10.99 0.94 -9.91
N GLU A 87 9.73 1.12 -9.47
CA GLU A 87 8.60 1.48 -10.34
C GLU A 87 8.65 2.96 -10.78
N GLY A 88 9.50 3.75 -10.18
CA GLY A 88 9.88 5.10 -10.59
C GLY A 88 9.16 6.25 -9.87
N ASN A 89 9.84 7.40 -9.84
CA ASN A 89 9.44 8.56 -9.06
C ASN A 89 8.07 9.14 -9.44
N ARG A 90 7.66 9.01 -10.72
CA ARG A 90 6.34 9.49 -11.15
C ARG A 90 5.24 8.71 -10.45
N ARG A 91 5.40 7.37 -10.38
CA ARG A 91 4.43 6.49 -9.74
C ARG A 91 4.39 6.71 -8.23
N ALA A 92 5.55 6.91 -7.61
CA ALA A 92 5.65 7.28 -6.20
C ALA A 92 4.94 8.61 -5.89
N ALA A 93 5.16 9.66 -6.70
CA ALA A 93 4.48 10.94 -6.51
C ALA A 93 2.96 10.86 -6.69
N GLN A 94 2.48 10.04 -7.63
CA GLN A 94 1.05 9.78 -7.80
C GLN A 94 0.47 9.04 -6.59
N ALA A 95 1.21 8.06 -6.05
CA ALA A 95 0.80 7.32 -4.86
C ALA A 95 0.64 8.24 -3.65
N GLU A 96 1.59 9.15 -3.40
CA GLU A 96 1.48 10.12 -2.30
C GLU A 96 0.26 11.04 -2.44
N GLY A 97 -0.03 11.48 -3.67
CA GLY A 97 -1.25 12.25 -3.96
C GLY A 97 -2.53 11.45 -3.65
N GLY A 98 -2.57 10.17 -4.05
CA GLY A 98 -3.68 9.26 -3.78
C GLY A 98 -3.87 8.99 -2.29
N VAL A 99 -2.79 8.63 -1.59
CA VAL A 99 -2.77 8.42 -0.14
C VAL A 99 -3.31 9.64 0.61
N THR A 100 -2.89 10.86 0.21
CA THR A 100 -3.36 12.09 0.82
C THR A 100 -4.87 12.28 0.63
N THR A 101 -5.37 12.07 -0.60
CA THR A 101 -6.79 12.21 -0.90
C THR A 101 -7.63 11.12 -0.21
N LEU A 102 -7.14 9.87 -0.18
CA LEU A 102 -7.84 8.77 0.46
C LEU A 102 -7.95 8.96 1.97
N ARG A 103 -6.91 9.51 2.62
CA ARG A 103 -6.89 9.78 4.06
C ARG A 103 -8.04 10.70 4.50
N GLU A 104 -8.42 11.65 3.67
CA GLU A 104 -9.52 12.58 3.95
C GLU A 104 -10.90 11.90 3.90
N GLU A 105 -11.00 10.75 3.22
CA GLU A 105 -12.26 10.06 2.94
C GLU A 105 -12.46 8.77 3.76
N VAL A 106 -11.47 8.33 4.55
CA VAL A 106 -11.56 7.12 5.41
C VAL A 106 -11.55 7.49 6.89
N ASP A 107 -12.02 6.61 7.75
CA ASP A 107 -11.86 6.72 9.20
C ASP A 107 -10.44 6.37 9.64
N THR A 108 -9.87 5.32 9.04
CA THR A 108 -8.51 4.85 9.29
C THR A 108 -7.81 4.50 7.98
N LEU A 109 -6.58 4.93 7.82
CA LEU A 109 -5.75 4.60 6.66
C LEU A 109 -4.48 3.85 7.08
N ILE A 110 -4.35 2.61 6.63
CA ILE A 110 -3.15 1.79 6.74
C ILE A 110 -2.40 1.87 5.41
N VAL A 111 -1.18 2.35 5.43
CA VAL A 111 -0.33 2.45 4.24
C VAL A 111 0.84 1.50 4.39
N ILE A 112 0.99 0.57 3.43
CA ILE A 112 2.05 -0.43 3.42
C ILE A 112 3.11 -0.01 2.38
N PRO A 113 4.32 0.36 2.82
CA PRO A 113 5.40 0.70 1.90
C PRO A 113 6.04 -0.58 1.34
N ASN A 114 5.86 -0.84 0.04
CA ASN A 114 6.36 -2.07 -0.58
C ASN A 114 7.89 -2.23 -0.46
N ASP A 115 8.64 -1.13 -0.45
CA ASP A 115 10.11 -1.20 -0.26
C ASP A 115 10.51 -1.85 1.08
N ARG A 116 9.69 -1.70 2.14
CA ARG A 116 9.93 -2.33 3.44
C ARG A 116 9.78 -3.84 3.40
N LEU A 117 9.01 -4.36 2.46
CA LEU A 117 8.88 -5.81 2.26
C LEU A 117 10.19 -6.43 1.78
N LEU A 118 11.03 -5.67 1.06
CA LEU A 118 12.34 -6.12 0.63
C LEU A 118 13.33 -6.24 1.80
N GLU A 119 13.12 -5.49 2.89
CA GLU A 119 13.97 -5.54 4.09
C GLU A 119 13.71 -6.81 4.92
N ILE A 120 12.48 -7.35 4.89
CA ILE A 120 12.07 -8.57 5.61
C ILE A 120 12.15 -9.83 4.76
N SER A 121 12.42 -9.67 3.46
CA SER A 121 12.51 -10.76 2.50
C SER A 121 13.96 -11.18 2.25
N ASP A 122 14.14 -12.37 1.67
CA ASP A 122 15.46 -12.82 1.24
C ASP A 122 16.06 -11.88 0.18
N ALA A 123 17.37 -11.63 0.26
CA ALA A 123 18.08 -10.72 -0.64
C ALA A 123 17.97 -11.07 -2.14
N ASN A 124 17.54 -12.29 -2.48
CA ASN A 124 17.36 -12.78 -3.84
C ASN A 124 15.87 -13.01 -4.19
N ILE A 125 14.96 -12.32 -3.52
CA ILE A 125 13.52 -12.45 -3.81
C ILE A 125 13.23 -12.14 -5.30
N SER A 126 12.41 -12.95 -5.94
CA SER A 126 11.96 -12.65 -7.31
C SER A 126 10.96 -11.48 -7.32
N VAL A 127 10.85 -10.78 -8.45
CA VAL A 127 9.86 -9.70 -8.61
C VAL A 127 8.44 -10.21 -8.35
N LEU A 128 8.13 -11.42 -8.82
CA LEU A 128 6.82 -12.03 -8.61
C LEU A 128 6.55 -12.29 -7.12
N ASP A 129 7.54 -12.79 -6.40
CA ASP A 129 7.39 -13.08 -4.97
C ASP A 129 7.35 -11.80 -4.14
N ALA A 130 8.03 -10.73 -4.56
CA ALA A 130 7.92 -9.42 -3.93
C ALA A 130 6.47 -8.86 -4.00
N PHE A 131 5.82 -8.98 -5.18
CA PHE A 131 4.41 -8.60 -5.29
C PHE A 131 3.48 -9.52 -4.51
N ARG A 132 3.76 -10.84 -4.47
CA ARG A 132 3.01 -11.78 -3.62
C ARG A 132 3.14 -11.44 -2.12
N ALA A 133 4.33 -11.01 -1.69
CA ALA A 133 4.54 -10.56 -0.32
C ALA A 133 3.66 -9.31 -0.01
N ALA A 134 3.57 -8.36 -0.95
CA ALA A 134 2.68 -7.21 -0.80
C ALA A 134 1.20 -7.63 -0.70
N ASP A 135 0.75 -8.53 -1.57
CA ASP A 135 -0.60 -9.09 -1.52
C ASP A 135 -0.88 -9.80 -0.19
N GLN A 136 0.10 -10.57 0.31
CA GLN A 136 -0.04 -11.29 1.58
C GLN A 136 -0.15 -10.36 2.78
N VAL A 137 0.60 -9.26 2.79
CA VAL A 137 0.53 -8.26 3.88
C VAL A 137 -0.81 -7.52 3.85
N LEU A 138 -1.31 -7.13 2.66
CA LEU A 138 -2.66 -6.57 2.50
C LEU A 138 -3.73 -7.53 3.02
N LEU A 139 -3.64 -8.80 2.62
CA LEU A 139 -4.55 -9.85 3.08
C LEU A 139 -4.50 -9.99 4.60
N SER A 140 -3.31 -10.08 5.19
CA SER A 140 -3.14 -10.21 6.64
C SER A 140 -3.71 -9.02 7.40
N GLY A 141 -3.58 -7.80 6.85
CA GLY A 141 -4.16 -6.60 7.45
C GLY A 141 -5.69 -6.63 7.49
N VAL A 142 -6.32 -6.95 6.37
CA VAL A 142 -7.78 -7.07 6.27
C VAL A 142 -8.29 -8.25 7.10
N GLN A 143 -7.64 -9.41 6.95
CA GLN A 143 -8.03 -10.65 7.62
C GLN A 143 -7.91 -10.52 9.14
N GLY A 144 -6.81 -9.94 9.65
CA GLY A 144 -6.61 -9.76 11.09
C GLY A 144 -7.72 -8.95 11.75
N ILE A 145 -8.18 -7.87 11.12
CA ILE A 145 -9.29 -7.07 11.64
C ILE A 145 -10.63 -7.82 11.51
N THR A 146 -10.84 -8.47 10.37
CA THR A 146 -12.09 -9.19 10.10
C THR A 146 -12.26 -10.38 11.04
N GLU A 147 -11.21 -11.17 11.23
CA GLU A 147 -11.26 -12.35 12.12
C GLU A 147 -11.45 -11.99 13.58
N LEU A 148 -10.93 -10.85 14.03
CA LEU A 148 -11.20 -10.34 15.39
C LEU A 148 -12.70 -10.18 15.66
N ILE A 149 -13.48 -9.80 14.63
CA ILE A 149 -14.91 -9.50 14.75
C ILE A 149 -15.77 -10.72 14.47
N THR A 150 -15.37 -11.53 13.48
CA THR A 150 -16.24 -12.59 12.91
C THR A 150 -15.95 -13.98 13.43
N THR A 151 -14.71 -14.23 13.90
CA THR A 151 -14.29 -15.57 14.30
C THR A 151 -14.36 -15.72 15.81
N PRO A 152 -15.16 -16.67 16.34
CA PRO A 152 -15.18 -16.93 17.77
C PRO A 152 -13.82 -17.44 18.26
N GLY A 153 -13.22 -16.70 19.18
CA GLY A 153 -11.98 -17.07 19.85
C GLY A 153 -12.20 -17.35 21.34
N LEU A 154 -11.10 -17.55 22.08
CA LEU A 154 -11.14 -17.61 23.55
C LEU A 154 -11.41 -16.21 24.15
N ILE A 155 -10.91 -15.19 23.49
CA ILE A 155 -11.14 -13.79 23.83
C ILE A 155 -11.76 -13.13 22.63
N ASN A 156 -13.02 -12.77 22.76
CA ASN A 156 -13.81 -12.19 21.68
C ASN A 156 -13.80 -10.67 21.78
N VAL A 157 -13.66 -10.03 20.64
CA VAL A 157 -13.76 -8.59 20.45
C VAL A 157 -15.04 -8.30 19.71
N ASP A 158 -15.86 -7.36 20.16
CA ASP A 158 -17.03 -6.95 19.42
C ASP A 158 -16.72 -5.84 18.41
N PHE A 159 -17.65 -5.64 17.47
CA PHE A 159 -17.49 -4.62 16.43
C PHE A 159 -17.34 -3.20 17.00
N ASN A 160 -18.04 -2.89 18.11
CA ASN A 160 -17.98 -1.55 18.71
C ASN A 160 -16.61 -1.28 19.35
N ASP A 161 -15.94 -2.31 19.87
CA ASP A 161 -14.58 -2.19 20.38
C ASP A 161 -13.63 -1.79 19.25
N VAL A 162 -13.65 -2.53 18.12
CA VAL A 162 -12.85 -2.19 16.93
C VAL A 162 -13.19 -0.80 16.42
N LYS A 163 -14.49 -0.48 16.34
CA LYS A 163 -14.96 0.85 15.92
C LYS A 163 -14.44 1.97 16.82
N SER A 164 -14.36 1.74 18.14
CA SER A 164 -13.86 2.74 19.09
C SER A 164 -12.39 3.12 18.89
N VAL A 165 -11.59 2.20 18.34
CA VAL A 165 -10.16 2.41 18.05
C VAL A 165 -9.95 2.98 16.64
N MET A 166 -10.78 2.57 15.68
CA MET A 166 -10.52 2.87 14.26
C MET A 166 -11.33 4.04 13.70
N LYS A 167 -12.43 4.45 14.38
CA LYS A 167 -13.25 5.55 13.88
C LYS A 167 -12.51 6.88 14.05
N ASP A 168 -12.41 7.63 12.93
CA ASP A 168 -11.75 8.94 12.87
C ASP A 168 -10.28 8.91 13.40
N ALA A 169 -9.62 7.74 13.32
CA ALA A 169 -8.27 7.54 13.85
C ALA A 169 -7.15 8.06 12.93
N GLY A 170 -7.48 8.45 11.69
CA GLY A 170 -6.50 8.98 10.75
C GLY A 170 -5.52 7.92 10.24
N SER A 171 -4.23 8.17 10.35
CA SER A 171 -3.20 7.18 9.94
C SER A 171 -3.06 6.06 10.97
N ALA A 172 -2.91 4.84 10.48
CA ALA A 172 -2.57 3.69 11.30
C ALA A 172 -1.34 2.96 10.75
N LEU A 173 -0.59 2.36 11.66
CA LEU A 173 0.57 1.54 11.37
C LEU A 173 0.25 0.08 11.64
N MET A 174 0.79 -0.82 10.84
CA MET A 174 0.58 -2.25 11.00
C MET A 174 1.92 -2.98 11.03
N GLY A 175 2.10 -3.83 12.04
CA GLY A 175 3.23 -4.74 12.13
C GLY A 175 2.75 -6.18 12.24
N ILE A 176 3.49 -7.09 11.64
CA ILE A 176 3.24 -8.52 11.68
C ILE A 176 4.50 -9.22 12.15
N GLY A 177 4.33 -10.14 13.09
CA GLY A 177 5.42 -10.98 13.59
C GLY A 177 4.97 -12.42 13.73
N ALA A 178 5.89 -13.36 13.54
CA ALA A 178 5.66 -14.78 13.72
C ALA A 178 6.86 -15.42 14.42
N ALA A 179 6.60 -16.40 15.27
CA ALA A 179 7.65 -17.17 15.93
C ALA A 179 7.17 -18.55 16.36
N THR A 180 8.13 -19.46 16.54
CA THR A 180 7.91 -20.84 16.98
C THR A 180 8.79 -21.17 18.19
N GLY A 181 8.46 -22.20 18.94
CA GLY A 181 9.27 -22.71 20.06
C GLY A 181 9.16 -21.89 21.34
N GLU A 182 10.21 -21.86 22.16
CA GLU A 182 10.21 -21.20 23.47
C GLU A 182 10.04 -19.69 23.33
N ASP A 183 9.24 -19.06 24.20
CA ASP A 183 8.90 -17.63 24.18
C ASP A 183 8.30 -17.13 22.84
N ARG A 184 7.66 -18.02 22.08
CA ARG A 184 7.15 -17.74 20.74
C ARG A 184 6.22 -16.53 20.68
N ALA A 185 5.31 -16.36 21.63
CA ALA A 185 4.39 -15.21 21.67
C ALA A 185 5.13 -13.89 21.93
N LEU A 186 6.10 -13.90 22.85
CA LEU A 186 6.93 -12.73 23.15
C LEU A 186 7.73 -12.31 21.91
N ARG A 187 8.42 -13.27 21.26
CA ARG A 187 9.21 -13.01 20.06
C ARG A 187 8.35 -12.58 18.87
N ALA A 188 7.15 -13.13 18.74
CA ALA A 188 6.22 -12.71 17.71
C ALA A 188 5.78 -11.25 17.90
N VAL A 189 5.45 -10.84 19.13
CA VAL A 189 5.11 -9.44 19.45
C VAL A 189 6.32 -8.53 19.27
N GLU A 190 7.51 -8.88 19.76
CA GLU A 190 8.74 -8.11 19.52
C GLU A 190 8.99 -7.89 18.02
N SER A 191 8.83 -8.96 17.22
CA SER A 191 8.94 -8.87 15.76
C SER A 191 7.88 -7.97 15.15
N ALA A 192 6.64 -8.03 15.63
CA ALA A 192 5.54 -7.20 15.14
C ALA A 192 5.78 -5.71 15.43
N ILE A 193 6.14 -5.33 16.68
CA ILE A 193 6.38 -3.93 17.05
C ILE A 193 7.70 -3.36 16.52
N SER A 194 8.62 -4.22 16.12
CA SER A 194 9.90 -3.85 15.47
C SER A 194 9.85 -4.02 13.95
N SER A 195 8.69 -4.35 13.40
CA SER A 195 8.54 -4.64 11.98
C SER A 195 8.92 -3.41 11.13
N PRO A 196 9.70 -3.57 10.05
CA PRO A 196 9.98 -2.49 9.11
C PRO A 196 8.73 -1.91 8.43
N LEU A 197 7.61 -2.64 8.46
CA LEU A 197 6.31 -2.15 7.97
C LEU A 197 5.76 -1.01 8.82
N LEU A 198 6.18 -0.90 10.09
CA LEU A 198 5.94 0.26 10.93
C LEU A 198 6.94 1.34 10.51
N GLU A 199 6.55 2.30 9.69
CA GLU A 199 7.43 3.43 9.28
C GLU A 199 7.81 4.34 10.45
N ALA A 200 7.11 4.21 11.59
CA ALA A 200 7.35 4.96 12.82
C ALA A 200 7.18 4.04 14.04
N SER A 201 7.57 4.54 15.22
CA SER A 201 7.28 3.86 16.49
C SER A 201 5.77 3.85 16.76
N ILE A 202 5.29 2.81 17.44
CA ILE A 202 3.92 2.79 17.98
C ILE A 202 3.77 3.73 19.21
N ASP A 203 4.86 4.37 19.63
CA ASP A 203 4.87 5.38 20.67
C ASP A 203 3.93 6.55 20.31
N GLY A 204 3.03 6.88 21.20
CA GLY A 204 2.00 7.89 20.93
C GLY A 204 0.72 7.38 20.25
N ALA A 205 0.59 6.08 19.95
CA ALA A 205 -0.67 5.51 19.50
C ALA A 205 -1.68 5.47 20.64
N HIS A 206 -2.85 6.08 20.45
CA HIS A 206 -3.94 6.09 21.43
C HIS A 206 -4.87 4.88 21.30
N GLY A 207 -4.81 4.17 20.18
CA GLY A 207 -5.55 2.93 19.93
C GLY A 207 -4.64 1.84 19.41
N VAL A 208 -4.75 0.64 19.95
CA VAL A 208 -3.99 -0.52 19.50
C VAL A 208 -4.89 -1.73 19.41
N LEU A 209 -4.89 -2.38 18.25
CA LEU A 209 -5.50 -3.69 18.05
C LEU A 209 -4.38 -4.73 18.00
N MET A 210 -4.51 -5.77 18.80
CA MET A 210 -3.59 -6.93 18.81
C MET A 210 -4.36 -8.18 18.45
N PHE A 211 -3.91 -8.87 17.44
CA PHE A 211 -4.51 -10.11 16.99
C PHE A 211 -3.51 -11.25 17.07
N PHE A 212 -3.84 -12.26 17.90
CA PHE A 212 -3.05 -13.46 18.08
C PHE A 212 -3.67 -14.63 17.32
N GLN A 213 -2.90 -15.28 16.48
CA GLN A 213 -3.25 -16.56 15.84
C GLN A 213 -2.26 -17.63 16.32
N GLY A 214 -2.78 -18.76 16.76
CA GLY A 214 -1.94 -19.88 17.24
C GLY A 214 -2.77 -21.13 17.42
N GLY A 215 -2.11 -22.25 17.63
CA GLY A 215 -2.76 -23.51 17.92
C GLY A 215 -3.52 -23.51 19.25
N SER A 216 -4.27 -24.58 19.49
CA SER A 216 -5.05 -24.79 20.74
C SER A 216 -4.18 -24.88 22.01
N ASP A 217 -2.86 -24.96 21.84
CA ASP A 217 -1.85 -24.93 22.91
C ASP A 217 -1.43 -23.52 23.35
N LEU A 218 -1.94 -22.46 22.68
CA LEU A 218 -1.70 -21.06 23.04
C LEU A 218 -2.19 -20.77 24.45
N SER A 219 -1.28 -20.47 25.37
CA SER A 219 -1.60 -20.24 26.76
C SER A 219 -1.94 -18.79 27.07
N LEU A 220 -2.80 -18.58 28.09
CA LEU A 220 -3.11 -17.24 28.58
C LEU A 220 -1.86 -16.50 29.09
N GLN A 221 -0.89 -17.24 29.66
CA GLN A 221 0.37 -16.66 30.15
C GLN A 221 1.21 -16.09 29.01
N GLU A 222 1.28 -16.78 27.86
CA GLU A 222 1.97 -16.29 26.67
C GLU A 222 1.34 -14.98 26.17
N VAL A 223 0.02 -14.95 26.03
CA VAL A 223 -0.73 -13.73 25.63
C VAL A 223 -0.51 -12.58 26.62
N TYR A 224 -0.60 -12.86 27.93
CA TYR A 224 -0.42 -11.86 28.96
C TYR A 224 0.98 -11.24 28.95
N SER A 225 2.02 -12.09 28.94
CA SER A 225 3.42 -11.63 28.99
C SER A 225 3.78 -10.82 27.75
N SER A 226 3.34 -11.26 26.59
CA SER A 226 3.62 -10.58 25.34
C SER A 226 2.84 -9.25 25.16
N SER A 227 1.60 -9.18 25.71
CA SER A 227 0.81 -7.95 25.70
C SER A 227 1.42 -6.82 26.54
N GLN A 228 2.22 -7.14 27.56
CA GLN A 228 2.93 -6.13 28.36
C GLN A 228 3.89 -5.30 27.51
N LEU A 229 4.59 -5.90 26.54
CA LEU A 229 5.50 -5.18 25.64
C LEU A 229 4.79 -4.10 24.84
N VAL A 230 3.61 -4.40 24.32
CA VAL A 230 2.85 -3.41 23.55
C VAL A 230 2.32 -2.30 24.45
N ARG A 231 1.90 -2.64 25.67
CA ARG A 231 1.47 -1.65 26.65
C ARG A 231 2.59 -0.68 27.05
N GLU A 232 3.83 -1.18 27.13
CA GLU A 232 5.00 -0.35 27.43
C GLU A 232 5.43 0.52 26.24
N ALA A 233 5.15 0.06 25.02
CA ALA A 233 5.53 0.75 23.78
C ALA A 233 4.49 1.75 23.28
N ALA A 234 3.21 1.60 23.65
CA ALA A 234 2.12 2.50 23.26
C ALA A 234 1.96 3.69 24.23
N HIS A 235 1.07 4.63 23.89
CA HIS A 235 0.75 5.73 24.77
C HIS A 235 0.21 5.22 26.14
N PRO A 236 0.55 5.83 27.30
CA PRO A 236 0.10 5.36 28.62
C PRO A 236 -1.42 5.23 28.79
N GLU A 237 -2.19 6.04 28.07
CA GLU A 237 -3.65 6.01 28.05
C GLU A 237 -4.23 5.31 26.83
N ALA A 238 -3.43 4.52 26.10
CA ALA A 238 -3.87 3.82 24.91
C ALA A 238 -5.00 2.83 25.23
N ASN A 239 -6.03 2.84 24.38
CA ASN A 239 -7.05 1.80 24.37
C ASN A 239 -6.49 0.58 23.62
N ILE A 240 -6.12 -0.47 24.35
CA ILE A 240 -5.54 -1.69 23.79
C ILE A 240 -6.61 -2.78 23.79
N ILE A 241 -6.96 -3.20 22.59
CA ILE A 241 -7.90 -4.29 22.32
C ILE A 241 -7.10 -5.48 21.82
N PHE A 242 -7.30 -6.62 22.45
CA PHE A 242 -6.68 -7.85 21.99
C PHE A 242 -7.70 -8.97 21.85
N GLY A 243 -7.52 -9.75 20.81
CA GLY A 243 -8.29 -10.96 20.57
C GLY A 243 -7.41 -12.08 20.07
N ASN A 244 -7.92 -13.28 20.11
CA ASN A 244 -7.20 -14.43 19.60
C ASN A 244 -8.11 -15.35 18.80
N VAL A 245 -7.53 -15.98 17.79
CA VAL A 245 -8.15 -17.04 17.02
C VAL A 245 -7.30 -18.29 17.13
N ILE A 246 -7.97 -19.42 17.33
CA ILE A 246 -7.30 -20.73 17.35
C ILE A 246 -7.26 -21.26 15.91
N ASP A 247 -6.06 -21.49 15.44
CA ASP A 247 -5.76 -22.11 14.14
C ASP A 247 -4.74 -23.21 14.30
N ASP A 248 -5.19 -24.44 14.45
CA ASP A 248 -4.32 -25.60 14.62
C ASP A 248 -3.50 -25.93 13.37
N ALA A 249 -3.79 -25.30 12.21
CA ALA A 249 -2.97 -25.46 11.02
C ALA A 249 -1.61 -24.76 11.14
N LEU A 250 -1.46 -23.80 12.05
CA LEU A 250 -0.18 -23.13 12.38
C LEU A 250 0.77 -24.03 13.19
N GLY A 251 0.28 -25.12 13.80
CA GLY A 251 1.08 -26.01 14.64
C GLY A 251 1.71 -25.24 15.82
N ASP A 252 3.04 -25.21 15.89
CA ASP A 252 3.81 -24.53 16.95
C ASP A 252 4.02 -23.03 16.68
N GLU A 253 3.60 -22.52 15.51
CA GLU A 253 3.77 -21.10 15.16
C GLU A 253 2.69 -20.24 15.85
N ILE A 254 3.13 -19.13 16.42
CA ILE A 254 2.24 -18.03 16.81
C ILE A 254 2.48 -16.86 15.85
N ARG A 255 1.41 -16.33 15.34
CA ARG A 255 1.41 -15.14 14.51
C ARG A 255 0.69 -14.01 15.23
N VAL A 256 1.29 -12.81 15.21
CA VAL A 256 0.73 -11.62 15.86
C VAL A 256 0.67 -10.49 14.85
N THR A 257 -0.49 -9.89 14.73
CA THR A 257 -0.68 -8.64 14.00
C THR A 257 -0.99 -7.54 15.00
N VAL A 258 -0.24 -6.44 14.92
CA VAL A 258 -0.43 -5.24 15.75
C VAL A 258 -0.82 -4.10 14.81
N ILE A 259 -1.94 -3.44 15.09
CA ILE A 259 -2.37 -2.23 14.38
C ILE A 259 -2.44 -1.11 15.40
N ALA A 260 -1.61 -0.08 15.21
CA ALA A 260 -1.53 1.10 16.04
C ALA A 260 -2.16 2.30 15.32
N ALA A 261 -3.09 2.98 15.94
CA ALA A 261 -3.89 4.03 15.34
C ALA A 261 -4.09 5.21 16.30
N GLY A 262 -4.60 6.33 15.81
CA GLY A 262 -4.91 7.50 16.64
C GLY A 262 -3.65 8.16 17.17
N PHE A 263 -2.73 8.52 16.29
CA PHE A 263 -1.50 9.24 16.68
C PHE A 263 -1.77 10.73 16.88
N ASP A 264 -0.96 11.38 17.72
CA ASP A 264 -1.00 12.83 17.87
C ASP A 264 -0.74 13.54 16.54
N GLU A 265 -1.35 14.73 16.34
CA GLU A 265 -1.26 15.53 15.09
C GLU A 265 0.20 15.73 14.60
N ALA A 266 1.16 15.86 15.52
CA ALA A 266 2.58 16.02 15.17
C ALA A 266 3.17 14.75 14.55
N THR A 267 2.79 13.59 15.05
CA THR A 267 3.23 12.27 14.58
C THR A 267 2.54 11.92 13.27
N ASP A 268 1.24 12.18 13.18
CA ASP A 268 0.46 11.96 11.95
C ASP A 268 0.97 12.86 10.80
N ALA A 269 1.28 14.12 11.08
CA ALA A 269 1.91 15.02 10.13
C ALA A 269 3.32 14.58 9.69
N ALA A 270 4.07 13.90 10.56
CA ALA A 270 5.39 13.34 10.22
C ALA A 270 5.26 12.11 9.32
N MET A 271 4.30 11.22 9.60
CA MET A 271 3.98 10.05 8.76
C MET A 271 3.41 10.46 7.39
N SER A 272 2.75 11.62 7.32
CA SER A 272 2.17 12.16 6.09
C SER A 272 3.19 12.83 5.16
N ARG A 273 4.43 13.03 5.60
CA ARG A 273 5.48 13.63 4.75
C ARG A 273 6.06 12.58 3.82
N PRO A 274 6.16 12.85 2.50
CA PRO A 274 6.85 11.95 1.59
C PRO A 274 8.27 11.73 2.07
N ASN A 275 8.67 10.47 2.22
CA ASN A 275 10.04 10.08 2.58
C ASN A 275 10.97 10.39 1.40
N VAL A 276 11.27 11.67 1.21
CA VAL A 276 12.31 12.10 0.27
C VAL A 276 13.62 11.71 0.93
N SER A 277 14.13 10.52 0.58
CA SER A 277 15.49 10.12 0.93
C SER A 277 16.40 11.33 0.72
N ARG A 278 16.93 11.87 1.81
CA ARG A 278 17.95 12.91 1.75
C ARG A 278 19.15 12.30 1.02
N VAL A 279 19.18 12.44 -0.29
CA VAL A 279 20.41 12.31 -1.03
C VAL A 279 21.32 13.36 -0.39
N SER A 280 22.26 12.88 0.41
CA SER A 280 23.27 13.71 1.05
C SER A 280 23.90 14.54 -0.06
N ALA A 281 23.62 15.84 -0.07
CA ALA A 281 24.31 16.77 -0.93
C ALA A 281 25.82 16.56 -0.65
N PRO A 282 26.66 16.45 -1.68
CA PRO A 282 28.09 16.32 -1.46
C PRO A 282 28.54 17.50 -0.64
N VAL A 283 29.13 17.20 0.53
CA VAL A 283 29.79 18.18 1.40
C VAL A 283 30.72 18.98 0.52
N ALA A 284 30.38 20.24 0.30
CA ALA A 284 31.26 21.18 -0.36
C ALA A 284 32.53 21.27 0.51
N GLN A 285 33.62 20.66 0.05
CA GLN A 285 34.93 20.82 0.65
C GLN A 285 35.24 22.32 0.67
N GLN A 286 35.29 22.87 1.87
CA GLN A 286 35.79 24.22 2.10
C GLN A 286 37.22 24.28 1.56
N ARG A 287 37.42 24.97 0.45
CA ARG A 287 38.72 25.36 -0.03
C ARG A 287 39.34 26.29 1.02
N PRO A 288 40.61 26.09 1.40
CA PRO A 288 41.29 27.01 2.29
C PRO A 288 41.35 28.40 1.66
N ALA A 289 41.08 29.43 2.45
CA ALA A 289 41.18 30.82 2.08
C ALA A 289 42.63 31.16 1.65
N ALA A 290 42.79 31.66 0.45
CA ALA A 290 44.04 32.29 0.01
C ALA A 290 44.11 33.73 0.54
N PRO A 291 45.32 34.24 0.86
CA PRO A 291 45.45 35.52 1.55
C PRO A 291 45.14 36.72 0.65
N GLU A 292 44.53 37.73 1.27
CA GLU A 292 44.23 39.04 0.70
C GLU A 292 45.44 39.72 0.09
N ALA A 293 45.39 40.03 -1.20
CA ALA A 293 46.30 40.98 -1.82
C ALA A 293 45.56 42.30 -2.10
N LYS A 294 46.14 43.38 -1.61
CA LYS A 294 45.69 44.77 -1.71
C LYS A 294 45.50 45.21 -3.15
N ALA A 295 44.39 45.91 -3.39
CA ALA A 295 44.13 46.66 -4.61
C ALA A 295 45.06 47.86 -4.78
N PRO A 296 45.40 48.25 -6.01
CA PRO A 296 45.60 49.66 -6.37
C PRO A 296 44.51 50.18 -7.32
N ALA A 297 44.36 51.47 -7.25
CA ALA A 297 43.29 52.32 -7.74
C ALA A 297 43.17 52.41 -9.26
N ALA A 298 41.96 52.68 -9.66
CA ALA A 298 41.40 53.38 -10.79
C ALA A 298 42.32 53.77 -11.97
N GLU A 299 41.89 53.37 -13.17
CA GLU A 299 41.90 54.27 -14.33
C GLU A 299 40.70 53.99 -15.26
N THR A 300 40.01 55.06 -15.52
CA THR A 300 38.86 55.19 -16.40
C THR A 300 39.32 55.22 -17.85
N THR A 301 38.85 54.31 -18.68
CA THR A 301 38.94 54.61 -20.15
C THR A 301 37.62 54.15 -20.81
N ARG A 302 36.88 55.18 -21.27
CA ARG A 302 35.84 55.07 -22.27
C ARG A 302 36.45 54.53 -23.57
N ILE A 303 35.69 53.77 -24.31
CA ILE A 303 35.61 53.83 -25.79
C ILE A 303 34.52 52.82 -26.25
N THR A 304 33.45 53.34 -26.74
CA THR A 304 32.92 53.38 -28.12
C THR A 304 32.15 52.12 -28.59
N GLN A 305 30.90 52.40 -28.79
CA GLN A 305 29.97 51.60 -29.57
C GLN A 305 30.49 51.34 -30.98
N LEU A 306 30.37 50.14 -31.45
CA LEU A 306 30.22 49.91 -32.88
C LEU A 306 29.09 48.94 -33.15
N SER A 307 28.11 49.47 -33.77
CA SER A 307 26.98 48.88 -34.46
C SER A 307 27.43 48.12 -35.71
N THR A 308 26.59 47.22 -36.14
CA THR A 308 26.36 46.68 -37.48
C THR A 308 26.78 45.24 -37.72
N ARG A 309 25.92 44.40 -38.02
CA ARG A 309 25.28 43.98 -39.26
C ARG A 309 24.71 42.56 -39.18
N ARG A 310 23.44 42.49 -39.41
CA ARG A 310 22.76 41.27 -39.89
C ARG A 310 23.22 40.98 -41.33
N PRO A 311 23.27 39.75 -41.74
CA PRO A 311 22.87 39.39 -43.06
C PRO A 311 21.62 38.47 -43.06
N GLN A 312 20.64 38.94 -43.75
CA GLN A 312 19.61 38.07 -44.40
C GLN A 312 20.29 37.41 -45.60
N HIS A 313 19.99 36.14 -45.77
CA HIS A 313 19.84 35.47 -47.06
C HIS A 313 19.41 34.04 -46.76
N ARG A 314 18.39 33.52 -47.26
CA ARG A 314 17.73 33.38 -48.55
C ARG A 314 17.18 31.95 -48.56
N ALA A 315 15.89 31.90 -48.76
CA ALA A 315 15.21 30.66 -49.13
C ALA A 315 15.84 30.08 -50.42
N ASP A 316 15.95 28.77 -50.44
CA ASP A 316 15.50 28.01 -51.64
C ASP A 316 15.70 26.49 -51.46
N VAL A 317 14.71 25.83 -51.97
CA VAL A 317 14.73 24.51 -52.62
C VAL A 317 14.39 23.33 -51.75
N ALA A 318 13.15 22.93 -51.90
CA ALA A 318 12.60 21.61 -51.60
C ALA A 318 13.31 20.50 -52.37
N ALA A 319 13.64 19.41 -51.71
CA ALA A 319 13.93 18.12 -52.36
C ALA A 319 12.85 17.10 -51.94
N PRO A 320 12.43 16.20 -52.80
CA PRO A 320 11.19 15.46 -52.70
C PRO A 320 11.28 14.31 -51.67
N VAL A 321 10.17 14.14 -50.95
CA VAL A 321 9.88 13.01 -50.08
C VAL A 321 9.80 11.74 -50.95
N ARG A 322 10.69 10.77 -50.71
CA ARG A 322 10.52 9.41 -51.20
C ARG A 322 9.46 8.71 -50.34
N GLU A 323 8.36 8.35 -50.98
CA GLU A 323 7.40 7.37 -50.49
C GLU A 323 8.12 6.06 -50.18
N ALA A 324 8.06 5.62 -48.92
CA ALA A 324 8.45 4.29 -48.54
C ALA A 324 7.27 3.35 -48.79
N THR A 325 7.48 2.38 -49.65
CA THR A 325 6.58 1.26 -49.95
C THR A 325 6.38 0.44 -48.66
N PRO A 326 5.15 0.07 -48.27
CA PRO A 326 4.96 -0.82 -47.13
C PRO A 326 5.39 -2.24 -47.45
N ALA A 327 6.13 -2.85 -46.49
CA ALA A 327 6.51 -4.27 -46.56
C ALA A 327 5.25 -5.16 -46.40
N PRO A 328 5.28 -6.38 -46.99
CA PRO A 328 4.14 -7.29 -46.93
C PRO A 328 3.88 -7.77 -45.51
N VAL A 329 2.61 -7.74 -45.09
CA VAL A 329 2.10 -8.33 -43.86
C VAL A 329 2.14 -9.86 -44.03
N GLU A 330 2.97 -10.55 -43.27
CA GLU A 330 2.89 -11.99 -43.09
C GLU A 330 1.64 -12.35 -42.30
N THR A 331 0.77 -13.12 -42.88
CA THR A 331 -0.37 -13.78 -42.23
C THR A 331 0.13 -14.79 -41.19
N PRO A 332 -0.43 -14.82 -39.99
CA PRO A 332 -0.10 -15.86 -39.01
C PRO A 332 -0.61 -17.23 -39.53
N ALA A 333 0.25 -18.24 -39.42
CA ALA A 333 -0.09 -19.62 -39.70
C ALA A 333 -1.20 -20.12 -38.77
N GLU A 334 -2.16 -20.83 -39.35
CA GLU A 334 -3.18 -21.59 -38.64
C GLU A 334 -2.50 -22.61 -37.73
N TYR A 335 -2.77 -22.52 -36.43
CA TYR A 335 -2.45 -23.58 -35.48
C TYR A 335 -3.56 -24.63 -35.58
N GLU A 336 -3.21 -25.81 -36.03
CA GLU A 336 -4.04 -27.01 -35.91
C GLU A 336 -4.21 -27.35 -34.44
N GLU A 337 -5.46 -27.35 -33.99
CA GLU A 337 -5.88 -27.91 -32.70
C GLU A 337 -5.69 -29.44 -32.77
N SER A 338 -4.70 -29.95 -32.06
CA SER A 338 -4.63 -31.36 -31.72
C SER A 338 -5.41 -31.59 -30.44
N GLU A 339 -6.64 -32.10 -30.57
CA GLU A 339 -7.40 -32.69 -29.49
C GLU A 339 -6.62 -33.88 -28.90
N SER A 340 -6.09 -33.72 -27.68
CA SER A 340 -5.72 -34.85 -26.84
C SER A 340 -6.64 -34.82 -25.60
N GLU A 341 -7.69 -35.64 -25.66
CA GLU A 341 -8.48 -36.04 -24.51
C GLU A 341 -7.59 -36.75 -23.49
N HIS A 342 -7.23 -36.03 -22.42
CA HIS A 342 -6.77 -36.65 -21.17
C HIS A 342 -7.86 -36.45 -20.12
N SER A 343 -8.69 -37.50 -19.99
CA SER A 343 -9.61 -37.67 -18.87
C SER A 343 -8.81 -37.87 -17.58
N PHE A 344 -8.80 -36.87 -16.69
CA PHE A 344 -8.35 -37.01 -15.32
C PHE A 344 -9.50 -37.59 -14.49
N GLU A 345 -9.42 -38.85 -14.12
CA GLU A 345 -10.26 -39.44 -13.07
C GLU A 345 -9.78 -38.92 -11.71
N VAL A 346 -10.67 -38.22 -11.01
CA VAL A 346 -10.48 -37.80 -9.61
C VAL A 346 -10.87 -38.96 -8.70
N PRO A 347 -10.00 -39.48 -7.83
CA PRO A 347 -10.36 -40.50 -6.85
C PRO A 347 -11.31 -39.89 -5.79
N ARG A 348 -12.55 -40.39 -5.71
CA ARG A 348 -13.44 -40.09 -4.60
C ARG A 348 -13.06 -40.96 -3.41
N VAL A 349 -12.50 -40.35 -2.37
CA VAL A 349 -12.32 -40.97 -1.06
C VAL A 349 -13.41 -40.39 -0.12
N TYR A 350 -14.53 -41.06 0.01
CA TYR A 350 -15.44 -40.88 1.13
C TYR A 350 -15.43 -42.16 1.96
N PRO A 351 -15.24 -42.11 3.28
CA PRO A 351 -15.45 -43.26 4.13
C PRO A 351 -16.96 -43.52 4.27
N GLU A 352 -17.35 -44.76 4.04
CA GLU A 352 -18.73 -45.26 4.27
C GLU A 352 -19.09 -45.15 5.77
N ALA A 353 -20.28 -44.62 6.05
CA ALA A 353 -20.84 -44.59 7.37
C ALA A 353 -21.27 -46.02 7.79
N PRO A 354 -21.14 -46.42 9.06
CA PRO A 354 -21.56 -47.74 9.50
C PRO A 354 -23.10 -47.87 9.56
N GLU A 355 -23.60 -48.89 8.91
CA GLU A 355 -25.00 -49.33 9.02
C GLU A 355 -25.33 -49.77 10.45
N LYS A 356 -26.51 -49.34 10.93
CA LYS A 356 -27.27 -49.99 11.98
C LYS A 356 -28.60 -50.43 11.44
#